data_bc72963000ddec5a91d6923ac665863d
#
_entry.id   bc72963000ddec5a91d6923ac665863d
#
_cell.length_a   1.000
_cell.length_b   1.000
_cell.length_c   1.000
_cell.angle_alpha   90.00
_cell.angle_beta   90.00
_cell.angle_gamma   90.00
#
_symmetry.space_group_name_H-M   'P 1'
#
loop_
_entity.id
_entity.type
_entity.pdbx_description
1 polymer ?
#
loop_
_entity_poly.entity_id
_entity_poly.type
_entity_poly.pdbx_seq_one_letter_code
_entity_poly.pdbx_strand_id
1 'polypeptide(L)'
;MAQAMLFRLNLRLRAQNKPPFSVEADSLRIPDSALCVAAGQLLTSVSEPWLVNHCLRTFLWATILGKKEHRTYDEELLFVGSALHDLGLTDVGAKLSTGRAECFAVEGAFAAEAFLAQHGVADKRRELIAEAISLHLNVRVPLKHGVEAHLLHAGAGLDVVGARYRELAASIRDEVVHLHPRIEMKNNLVALMKQQSRARPLSRAAFLCSHGFISMIRHSAFAS
;
A
#
# COMPACT_ATOMS: atom_id res chain seq x y z
N MET A 1 8.68 -10.29 -20.48
CA MET A 1 8.08 -11.63 -20.18
C MET A 1 8.93 -12.47 -19.24
N ALA A 2 10.23 -12.62 -19.46
CA ALA A 2 11.11 -13.47 -18.64
C ALA A 2 11.21 -13.03 -17.17
N GLN A 3 11.31 -11.74 -16.85
CA GLN A 3 11.41 -11.25 -15.46
C GLN A 3 10.12 -11.44 -14.63
N ALA A 4 8.94 -11.29 -15.25
CA ALA A 4 7.66 -11.55 -14.57
C ALA A 4 7.47 -13.06 -14.32
N MET A 5 7.99 -13.89 -15.21
CA MET A 5 7.95 -15.34 -15.06
C MET A 5 8.95 -15.83 -14.00
N LEU A 6 10.15 -15.27 -13.94
CA LEU A 6 11.15 -15.51 -12.89
C LEU A 6 10.66 -15.05 -11.51
N PHE A 7 9.97 -13.91 -11.43
CA PHE A 7 9.36 -13.43 -10.21
C PHE A 7 8.27 -14.38 -9.69
N ARG A 8 7.40 -14.88 -10.59
CA ARG A 8 6.38 -15.89 -10.25
C ARG A 8 6.98 -17.24 -9.82
N LEU A 9 8.07 -17.66 -10.46
CA LEU A 9 8.75 -18.91 -10.14
C LEU A 9 9.45 -18.86 -8.78
N ASN A 10 10.16 -17.77 -8.49
CA ASN A 10 10.79 -17.55 -7.18
C ASN A 10 9.79 -17.43 -6.02
N LEU A 11 8.61 -16.86 -6.26
CA LEU A 11 7.52 -16.83 -5.27
C LEU A 11 6.96 -18.22 -4.98
N ARG A 12 6.88 -19.12 -6.00
CA ARG A 12 6.36 -20.48 -5.84
C ARG A 12 7.33 -21.40 -5.10
N LEU A 13 8.63 -21.30 -5.34
CA LEU A 13 9.63 -22.21 -4.78
C LEU A 13 9.97 -21.94 -3.30
N ARG A 14 9.81 -20.70 -2.81
CA ARG A 14 10.07 -20.36 -1.39
C ARG A 14 8.93 -20.65 -0.43
N ALA A 15 7.70 -20.85 -0.92
CA ALA A 15 6.50 -21.00 -0.08
C ALA A 15 6.20 -22.47 0.31
N GLN A 16 6.95 -23.46 -0.16
CA GLN A 16 6.47 -24.85 -0.16
C GLN A 16 6.59 -25.63 1.16
N ASN A 17 7.23 -25.11 2.23
CA ASN A 17 7.50 -25.94 3.43
C ASN A 17 7.29 -25.29 4.81
N LYS A 18 6.68 -24.12 4.92
CA LYS A 18 6.34 -23.55 6.23
C LYS A 18 4.83 -23.42 6.38
N PRO A 19 4.26 -23.74 7.56
CA PRO A 19 2.83 -23.51 7.81
C PRO A 19 2.49 -22.04 7.58
N PRO A 20 1.28 -21.73 7.08
CA PRO A 20 0.84 -20.36 6.89
C PRO A 20 0.87 -19.60 8.22
N PHE A 21 1.38 -18.37 8.19
CA PHE A 21 1.53 -17.52 9.36
C PHE A 21 0.18 -16.92 9.78
N SER A 22 -0.08 -16.83 11.07
CA SER A 22 -1.26 -16.17 11.63
C SER A 22 -0.85 -15.31 12.83
N VAL A 23 -1.72 -14.39 13.19
CA VAL A 23 -1.68 -13.59 14.42
C VAL A 23 -3.03 -13.66 15.10
N GLU A 24 -3.11 -13.30 16.38
CA GLU A 24 -4.38 -13.16 17.08
C GLU A 24 -5.17 -11.99 16.51
N ALA A 25 -6.49 -12.16 16.34
CA ALA A 25 -7.37 -11.14 15.78
C ALA A 25 -7.32 -9.83 16.59
N ASP A 26 -7.25 -9.91 17.91
CA ASP A 26 -7.13 -8.75 18.81
C ASP A 26 -5.87 -7.90 18.59
N SER A 27 -4.89 -8.44 17.85
CA SER A 27 -3.69 -7.68 17.45
C SER A 27 -3.86 -6.86 16.18
N LEU A 28 -5.02 -6.96 15.52
CA LEU A 28 -5.39 -6.20 14.32
C LEU A 28 -6.10 -4.90 14.72
N ARG A 29 -5.34 -3.94 15.16
CA ARG A 29 -5.87 -2.63 15.56
C ARG A 29 -5.18 -1.51 14.82
N ILE A 30 -5.92 -0.44 14.60
CA ILE A 30 -5.42 0.83 14.08
C ILE A 30 -4.86 1.63 15.26
N PRO A 31 -3.66 2.20 15.17
CA PRO A 31 -3.12 3.06 16.22
C PRO A 31 -3.93 4.36 16.34
N ASP A 32 -4.05 4.88 17.56
CA ASP A 32 -4.95 5.97 17.94
C ASP A 32 -4.22 7.28 18.36
N SER A 33 -2.94 7.41 18.01
CA SER A 33 -2.23 8.67 18.24
C SER A 33 -2.91 9.82 17.50
N ALA A 34 -2.74 11.05 17.98
CA ALA A 34 -3.35 12.22 17.36
C ALA A 34 -3.03 12.33 15.86
N LEU A 35 -1.80 11.98 15.46
CA LEU A 35 -1.38 11.97 14.06
C LEU A 35 -2.08 10.87 13.27
N CYS A 36 -2.22 9.66 13.83
CA CYS A 36 -2.94 8.55 13.20
C CYS A 36 -4.41 8.88 13.00
N VAL A 37 -5.06 9.47 14.02
CA VAL A 37 -6.45 9.91 13.92
C VAL A 37 -6.61 10.96 12.81
N ALA A 38 -5.74 11.97 12.77
CA ALA A 38 -5.78 13.01 11.75
C ALA A 38 -5.55 12.45 10.32
N ALA A 39 -4.60 11.52 10.16
CA ALA A 39 -4.36 10.85 8.88
C ALA A 39 -5.55 10.00 8.43
N GLY A 40 -6.20 9.28 9.34
CA GLY A 40 -7.42 8.52 9.07
C GLY A 40 -8.60 9.43 8.69
N GLN A 41 -8.76 10.58 9.34
CA GLN A 41 -9.78 11.58 9.02
C GLN A 41 -9.54 12.17 7.62
N LEU A 42 -8.30 12.52 7.27
CA LEU A 42 -7.97 12.99 5.93
C LEU A 42 -8.31 11.90 4.90
N LEU A 43 -7.83 10.67 5.09
CA LEU A 43 -8.11 9.54 4.20
C LEU A 43 -9.62 9.39 3.94
N THR A 44 -10.44 9.37 5.00
CA THR A 44 -11.89 9.17 4.88
C THR A 44 -12.62 10.36 4.25
N SER A 45 -12.08 11.57 4.41
CA SER A 45 -12.70 12.79 3.85
C SER A 45 -12.48 12.98 2.36
N VAL A 46 -11.45 12.33 1.78
CA VAL A 46 -11.02 12.57 0.38
C VAL A 46 -11.06 11.32 -0.50
N SER A 47 -11.33 10.16 0.06
CA SER A 47 -11.22 8.87 -0.65
C SER A 47 -12.56 8.15 -0.71
N GLU A 48 -12.82 7.46 -1.81
CA GLU A 48 -13.94 6.53 -1.93
C GLU A 48 -13.80 5.37 -0.92
N PRO A 49 -14.91 4.79 -0.43
CA PRO A 49 -14.89 3.74 0.61
C PRO A 49 -13.99 2.55 0.28
N TRP A 50 -13.91 2.12 -0.98
CA TRP A 50 -13.04 1.01 -1.39
C TRP A 50 -11.55 1.35 -1.23
N LEU A 51 -11.17 2.63 -1.47
CA LEU A 51 -9.80 3.12 -1.35
C LEU A 51 -9.42 3.30 0.12
N VAL A 52 -10.34 3.82 0.95
CA VAL A 52 -10.19 3.85 2.41
C VAL A 52 -9.88 2.45 2.94
N ASN A 53 -10.70 1.47 2.60
CA ASN A 53 -10.52 0.09 3.04
C ASN A 53 -9.22 -0.52 2.50
N HIS A 54 -8.80 -0.17 1.28
CA HIS A 54 -7.49 -0.58 0.74
C HIS A 54 -6.34 -0.07 1.61
N CYS A 55 -6.33 1.20 1.95
CA CYS A 55 -5.30 1.81 2.77
C CYS A 55 -5.24 1.18 4.18
N LEU A 56 -6.39 0.93 4.80
CA LEU A 56 -6.47 0.29 6.11
C LEU A 56 -6.00 -1.17 6.06
N ARG A 57 -6.42 -1.94 5.05
CA ARG A 57 -5.91 -3.31 4.85
C ARG A 57 -4.41 -3.32 4.55
N THR A 58 -3.90 -2.34 3.79
CA THR A 58 -2.46 -2.21 3.52
C THR A 58 -1.67 -2.12 4.82
N PHE A 59 -2.11 -1.31 5.78
CA PHE A 59 -1.51 -1.24 7.11
C PHE A 59 -1.55 -2.58 7.85
N LEU A 60 -2.73 -3.21 7.91
CA LEU A 60 -2.87 -4.51 8.61
C LEU A 60 -2.00 -5.59 7.97
N TRP A 61 -1.94 -5.65 6.64
CA TRP A 61 -1.04 -6.58 5.94
C TRP A 61 0.43 -6.30 6.24
N ALA A 62 0.83 -5.02 6.22
CA ALA A 62 2.19 -4.59 6.56
C ALA A 62 2.56 -5.02 7.98
N THR A 63 1.67 -4.82 8.95
CA THR A 63 1.85 -5.22 10.34
C THR A 63 1.99 -6.73 10.49
N ILE A 64 1.11 -7.52 9.85
CA ILE A 64 1.17 -8.98 9.87
C ILE A 64 2.49 -9.48 9.25
N LEU A 65 2.89 -8.91 8.12
CA LEU A 65 4.15 -9.26 7.46
C LEU A 65 5.36 -8.84 8.29
N GLY A 66 5.30 -7.69 8.97
CA GLY A 66 6.33 -7.23 9.91
C GLY A 66 6.51 -8.20 11.08
N LYS A 67 5.42 -8.66 11.72
CA LYS A 67 5.44 -9.68 12.76
C LYS A 67 6.02 -11.01 12.25
N LYS A 68 5.59 -11.44 11.06
CA LYS A 68 6.12 -12.66 10.42
C LYS A 68 7.62 -12.60 10.15
N GLU A 69 8.14 -11.45 9.82
CA GLU A 69 9.54 -11.20 9.52
C GLU A 69 10.36 -10.81 10.76
N HIS A 70 9.73 -10.75 11.93
CA HIS A 70 10.37 -10.33 13.19
C HIS A 70 11.01 -8.94 13.07
N ARG A 71 10.29 -7.98 12.42
CA ARG A 71 10.75 -6.61 12.23
C ARG A 71 10.28 -5.71 13.37
N THR A 72 11.19 -4.86 13.83
CA THR A 72 10.84 -3.68 14.64
C THR A 72 10.66 -2.49 13.71
N TYR A 73 9.57 -1.77 13.84
CA TYR A 73 9.20 -0.60 13.03
C TYR A 73 8.44 0.41 13.88
N ASP A 74 8.38 1.65 13.42
CA ASP A 74 7.54 2.69 14.00
C ASP A 74 6.10 2.50 13.49
N GLU A 75 5.20 2.09 14.38
CA GLU A 75 3.81 1.77 14.04
C GLU A 75 3.04 3.00 13.55
N GLU A 76 3.29 4.18 14.14
CA GLU A 76 2.69 5.44 13.70
C GLU A 76 3.15 5.81 12.29
N LEU A 77 4.47 5.74 12.00
CA LEU A 77 4.99 5.98 10.66
C LEU A 77 4.40 5.01 9.63
N LEU A 78 4.31 3.73 9.97
CA LEU A 78 3.76 2.71 9.09
C LEU A 78 2.27 2.94 8.82
N PHE A 79 1.50 3.31 9.86
CA PHE A 79 0.08 3.62 9.68
C PHE A 79 -0.13 4.86 8.83
N VAL A 80 0.53 5.96 9.16
CA VAL A 80 0.39 7.22 8.42
C VAL A 80 0.82 7.04 6.97
N GLY A 81 1.95 6.37 6.73
CA GLY A 81 2.38 6.00 5.37
C GLY A 81 1.33 5.17 4.63
N SER A 82 0.73 4.17 5.29
CA SER A 82 -0.30 3.32 4.70
C SER A 82 -1.62 4.07 4.46
N ALA A 83 -2.03 4.96 5.36
CA ALA A 83 -3.25 5.76 5.20
C ALA A 83 -3.14 6.76 4.04
N LEU A 84 -1.95 7.31 3.80
CA LEU A 84 -1.75 8.42 2.88
C LEU A 84 -1.07 8.01 1.55
N HIS A 85 -0.69 6.74 1.34
CA HIS A 85 0.13 6.33 0.19
C HIS A 85 -0.54 6.56 -1.17
N ASP A 86 -1.84 6.51 -1.21
CA ASP A 86 -2.64 6.67 -2.41
C ASP A 86 -3.35 8.04 -2.51
N LEU A 87 -2.98 9.02 -1.66
CA LEU A 87 -3.54 10.38 -1.75
C LEU A 87 -3.42 11.00 -3.14
N GLY A 88 -2.35 10.72 -3.87
CA GLY A 88 -2.15 11.20 -5.24
C GLY A 88 -3.17 10.65 -6.26
N LEU A 89 -3.99 9.67 -5.88
CA LEU A 89 -5.12 9.18 -6.66
C LEU A 89 -6.40 9.99 -6.42
N THR A 90 -6.41 10.90 -5.45
CA THR A 90 -7.55 11.77 -5.11
C THR A 90 -7.38 13.17 -5.70
N ASP A 91 -8.50 13.85 -5.90
CA ASP A 91 -8.48 15.26 -6.38
C ASP A 91 -7.78 16.20 -5.39
N VAL A 92 -7.88 15.92 -4.09
CA VAL A 92 -7.22 16.70 -3.04
C VAL A 92 -5.72 16.45 -3.05
N GLY A 93 -5.30 15.20 -3.20
CA GLY A 93 -3.88 14.84 -3.32
C GLY A 93 -3.23 15.52 -4.52
N ALA A 94 -3.88 15.52 -5.68
CA ALA A 94 -3.40 16.23 -6.87
C ALA A 94 -3.26 17.74 -6.64
N LYS A 95 -4.16 18.38 -5.89
CA LYS A 95 -4.10 19.81 -5.54
C LYS A 95 -3.00 20.12 -4.53
N LEU A 96 -2.82 19.28 -3.52
CA LEU A 96 -1.80 19.45 -2.48
C LEU A 96 -0.38 19.29 -3.02
N SER A 97 -0.19 18.43 -4.02
CA SER A 97 1.11 18.20 -4.66
C SER A 97 1.54 19.32 -5.64
N THR A 98 0.71 20.31 -5.86
CA THR A 98 0.94 21.39 -6.84
C THR A 98 1.12 20.92 -8.30
N GLY A 99 0.69 19.70 -8.64
CA GLY A 99 0.71 19.14 -9.99
C GLY A 99 2.11 18.95 -10.61
N ARG A 100 3.15 18.89 -9.79
CA ARG A 100 4.56 18.83 -10.25
C ARG A 100 5.06 17.43 -10.56
N ALA A 101 4.35 16.40 -10.12
CA ALA A 101 4.85 15.04 -10.24
C ALA A 101 4.27 14.30 -11.45
N GLU A 102 5.11 13.55 -12.13
CA GLU A 102 4.73 12.69 -13.26
C GLU A 102 4.11 11.36 -12.82
N CYS A 103 3.95 11.11 -11.50
CA CYS A 103 3.44 9.87 -10.94
C CYS A 103 2.60 10.14 -9.69
N PHE A 104 1.42 9.54 -9.58
CA PHE A 104 0.54 9.72 -8.43
C PHE A 104 1.19 9.35 -7.09
N ALA A 105 2.08 8.34 -7.06
CA ALA A 105 2.80 7.96 -5.84
C ALA A 105 3.74 9.06 -5.35
N VAL A 106 4.32 9.84 -6.25
CA VAL A 106 5.16 11.01 -5.91
C VAL A 106 4.28 12.19 -5.51
N GLU A 107 3.15 12.40 -6.18
CA GLU A 107 2.15 13.41 -5.75
C GLU A 107 1.61 13.10 -4.36
N GLY A 108 1.29 11.82 -4.09
CA GLY A 108 0.87 11.37 -2.77
C GLY A 108 1.92 11.65 -1.69
N ALA A 109 3.21 11.46 -2.01
CA ALA A 109 4.31 11.77 -1.10
C ALA A 109 4.37 13.28 -0.77
N PHE A 110 4.26 14.16 -1.77
CA PHE A 110 4.22 15.62 -1.54
C PHE A 110 2.98 16.05 -0.76
N ALA A 111 1.82 15.47 -1.06
CA ALA A 111 0.59 15.75 -0.34
C ALA A 111 0.69 15.31 1.14
N ALA A 112 1.25 14.14 1.39
CA ALA A 112 1.50 13.64 2.75
C ALA A 112 2.52 14.52 3.48
N GLU A 113 3.60 14.94 2.84
CA GLU A 113 4.59 15.83 3.43
C GLU A 113 3.97 17.17 3.86
N ALA A 114 3.15 17.78 2.99
CA ALA A 114 2.42 19.03 3.31
C ALA A 114 1.47 18.84 4.50
N PHE A 115 0.71 17.75 4.54
CA PHE A 115 -0.16 17.40 5.65
C PHE A 115 0.64 17.23 6.95
N LEU A 116 1.72 16.50 6.92
CA LEU A 116 2.57 16.24 8.09
C LEU A 116 3.23 17.52 8.63
N ALA A 117 3.65 18.43 7.74
CA ALA A 117 4.18 19.73 8.12
C ALA A 117 3.14 20.57 8.88
N GLN A 118 1.88 20.57 8.42
CA GLN A 118 0.78 21.26 9.10
C GLN A 118 0.48 20.69 10.49
N HIS A 119 0.81 19.41 10.73
CA HIS A 119 0.66 18.75 12.03
C HIS A 119 1.93 18.79 12.89
N GLY A 120 2.92 19.60 12.53
CA GLY A 120 4.13 19.81 13.31
C GLY A 120 5.07 18.59 13.38
N VAL A 121 4.96 17.66 12.44
CA VAL A 121 5.83 16.49 12.37
C VAL A 121 7.25 16.92 11.97
N ALA A 122 8.28 16.46 12.70
CA ALA A 122 9.67 16.79 12.44
C ALA A 122 10.12 16.35 11.03
N ASP A 123 10.99 17.14 10.41
CA ASP A 123 11.45 17.01 9.03
C ASP A 123 11.89 15.58 8.69
N LYS A 124 12.74 15.00 9.53
CA LYS A 124 13.23 13.63 9.32
C LYS A 124 12.12 12.58 9.26
N ARG A 125 11.08 12.70 10.08
CA ARG A 125 9.93 11.79 10.05
C ARG A 125 9.08 12.01 8.81
N ARG A 126 8.91 13.28 8.37
CA ARG A 126 8.21 13.60 7.13
C ARG A 126 8.90 13.00 5.92
N GLU A 127 10.23 13.13 5.83
CA GLU A 127 11.05 12.55 4.77
C GLU A 127 10.89 11.02 4.69
N LEU A 128 10.93 10.33 5.83
CA LEU A 128 10.76 8.86 5.88
C LEU A 128 9.39 8.43 5.35
N ILE A 129 8.32 9.12 5.75
CA ILE A 129 6.96 8.81 5.28
C ILE A 129 6.84 9.13 3.78
N ALA A 130 7.32 10.29 3.35
CA ALA A 130 7.27 10.70 1.94
C ALA A 130 8.07 9.74 1.05
N GLU A 131 9.26 9.30 1.49
CA GLU A 131 10.04 8.29 0.76
C GLU A 131 9.28 6.97 0.68
N ALA A 132 8.73 6.47 1.79
CA ALA A 132 7.96 5.23 1.81
C ALA A 132 6.78 5.29 0.82
N ILE A 133 6.02 6.39 0.84
CA ILE A 133 4.91 6.64 -0.08
C ILE A 133 5.40 6.70 -1.53
N SER A 134 6.44 7.46 -1.81
CA SER A 134 6.96 7.60 -3.18
C SER A 134 7.42 6.28 -3.78
N LEU A 135 7.90 5.35 -2.94
CA LEU A 135 8.46 4.06 -3.34
C LEU A 135 7.43 2.93 -3.42
N HIS A 136 6.24 3.06 -2.79
CA HIS A 136 5.31 1.93 -2.65
C HIS A 136 4.93 1.25 -3.96
N LEU A 137 4.88 2.00 -5.07
CA LEU A 137 4.55 1.51 -6.40
C LEU A 137 5.77 0.94 -7.18
N ASN A 138 6.94 0.85 -6.57
CA ASN A 138 8.09 0.22 -7.21
C ASN A 138 7.89 -1.30 -7.32
N VAL A 139 8.61 -1.95 -8.23
CA VAL A 139 8.60 -3.42 -8.35
C VAL A 139 9.17 -4.08 -7.10
N ARG A 140 10.08 -3.42 -6.40
CA ARG A 140 10.71 -3.88 -5.17
C ARG A 140 11.17 -2.69 -4.32
N VAL A 141 10.95 -2.78 -3.01
CA VAL A 141 11.48 -1.85 -2.00
C VAL A 141 12.34 -2.62 -1.01
N PRO A 142 13.68 -2.57 -1.14
CA PRO A 142 14.60 -3.22 -0.21
C PRO A 142 14.62 -2.52 1.16
N LEU A 143 15.02 -3.26 2.21
CA LEU A 143 15.15 -2.75 3.59
C LEU A 143 16.10 -1.55 3.75
N LYS A 144 17.01 -1.32 2.82
CA LYS A 144 17.90 -0.14 2.83
C LYS A 144 17.15 1.20 2.74
N HIS A 145 15.87 1.19 2.30
CA HIS A 145 14.98 2.36 2.26
C HIS A 145 14.13 2.51 3.53
N GLY A 146 14.44 1.75 4.57
CA GLY A 146 13.67 1.71 5.82
C GLY A 146 12.74 0.51 5.88
N VAL A 147 12.43 0.10 7.12
CA VAL A 147 11.54 -1.04 7.38
C VAL A 147 10.10 -0.68 7.02
N GLU A 148 9.68 0.53 7.33
CA GLU A 148 8.33 1.04 7.07
C GLU A 148 8.05 1.12 5.57
N ALA A 149 8.99 1.61 4.76
CA ALA A 149 8.88 1.63 3.30
C ALA A 149 8.79 0.22 2.70
N HIS A 150 9.58 -0.72 3.23
CA HIS A 150 9.54 -2.13 2.84
C HIS A 150 8.18 -2.75 3.17
N LEU A 151 7.67 -2.54 4.39
CA LEU A 151 6.42 -3.12 4.86
C LEU A 151 5.20 -2.49 4.18
N LEU A 152 5.18 -1.18 3.97
CA LEU A 152 4.14 -0.50 3.20
C LEU A 152 4.03 -1.09 1.78
N HIS A 153 5.14 -1.19 1.06
CA HIS A 153 5.17 -1.82 -0.25
C HIS A 153 4.68 -3.27 -0.23
N ALA A 154 5.10 -4.06 0.77
CA ALA A 154 4.70 -5.45 0.91
C ALA A 154 3.19 -5.59 1.21
N GLY A 155 2.64 -4.72 2.07
CA GLY A 155 1.22 -4.67 2.41
C GLY A 155 0.36 -4.28 1.21
N ALA A 156 0.73 -3.21 0.50
CA ALA A 156 0.04 -2.78 -0.71
C ALA A 156 0.08 -3.86 -1.81
N GLY A 157 1.24 -4.48 -2.02
CA GLY A 157 1.38 -5.57 -2.98
C GLY A 157 0.57 -6.81 -2.62
N LEU A 158 0.46 -7.14 -1.34
CA LEU A 158 -0.41 -8.23 -0.88
C LEU A 158 -1.87 -7.89 -1.17
N ASP A 159 -2.34 -6.70 -0.82
CA ASP A 159 -3.74 -6.32 -1.02
C ASP A 159 -4.13 -6.24 -2.50
N VAL A 160 -3.27 -5.66 -3.34
CA VAL A 160 -3.59 -5.38 -4.75
C VAL A 160 -3.46 -6.62 -5.63
N VAL A 161 -2.33 -7.29 -5.57
CA VAL A 161 -2.01 -8.40 -6.49
C VAL A 161 -1.94 -9.76 -5.82
N GLY A 162 -2.20 -9.86 -4.52
CA GLY A 162 -2.08 -11.10 -3.76
C GLY A 162 -0.63 -11.58 -3.61
N ALA A 163 0.34 -10.67 -3.65
CA ALA A 163 1.72 -11.00 -3.38
C ALA A 163 1.82 -11.62 -1.97
N ARG A 164 2.50 -12.77 -1.86
CA ARG A 164 2.67 -13.45 -0.57
C ARG A 164 1.37 -14.02 0.06
N TYR A 165 0.24 -13.99 -0.64
CA TYR A 165 -1.07 -14.46 -0.15
C TYR A 165 -1.02 -15.81 0.56
N ARG A 166 -0.26 -16.78 0.00
CA ARG A 166 -0.14 -18.14 0.55
C ARG A 166 0.74 -18.24 1.79
N GLU A 167 1.46 -17.19 2.14
CA GLU A 167 2.28 -17.16 3.35
C GLU A 167 1.44 -16.93 4.61
N LEU A 168 0.19 -16.47 4.46
CA LEU A 168 -0.73 -16.16 5.55
C LEU A 168 -1.85 -17.20 5.65
N ALA A 169 -2.28 -17.50 6.86
CA ALA A 169 -3.39 -18.40 7.13
C ALA A 169 -4.72 -17.83 6.55
N ALA A 170 -5.63 -18.72 6.15
CA ALA A 170 -6.93 -18.30 5.63
C ALA A 170 -7.70 -17.47 6.65
N SER A 171 -7.74 -17.90 7.92
CA SER A 171 -8.44 -17.22 9.00
C SER A 171 -8.05 -15.74 9.13
N ILE A 172 -6.74 -15.44 9.09
CA ILE A 172 -6.28 -14.05 9.23
C ILE A 172 -6.56 -13.22 7.97
N ARG A 173 -6.54 -13.85 6.79
CA ARG A 173 -6.91 -13.16 5.55
C ARG A 173 -8.40 -12.81 5.53
N ASP A 174 -9.23 -13.74 5.94
CA ASP A 174 -10.68 -13.57 5.99
C ASP A 174 -11.06 -12.50 7.02
N GLU A 175 -10.38 -12.49 8.17
CA GLU A 175 -10.58 -11.49 9.22
C GLU A 175 -10.25 -10.07 8.73
N VAL A 176 -9.10 -9.84 8.11
CA VAL A 176 -8.73 -8.52 7.58
C VAL A 176 -9.72 -8.04 6.51
N VAL A 177 -10.19 -8.94 5.64
CA VAL A 177 -11.18 -8.59 4.62
C VAL A 177 -12.57 -8.36 5.24
N HIS A 178 -12.90 -9.07 6.33
CA HIS A 178 -14.13 -8.83 7.09
C HIS A 178 -14.14 -7.45 7.76
N LEU A 179 -13.04 -7.07 8.42
CA LEU A 179 -12.87 -5.77 9.06
C LEU A 179 -12.95 -4.60 8.05
N HIS A 180 -12.33 -4.77 6.88
CA HIS A 180 -12.29 -3.76 5.83
C HIS A 180 -12.66 -4.38 4.47
N PRO A 181 -13.95 -4.44 4.12
CA PRO A 181 -14.43 -5.07 2.89
C PRO A 181 -13.84 -4.46 1.62
N ARG A 182 -13.69 -5.28 0.58
CA ARG A 182 -13.03 -4.86 -0.66
C ARG A 182 -13.85 -3.92 -1.54
N ILE A 183 -15.16 -3.99 -1.54
CA ILE A 183 -16.11 -3.06 -2.21
C ILE A 183 -15.69 -2.83 -3.69
N GLU A 184 -15.75 -3.88 -4.53
CA GLU A 184 -15.42 -3.79 -5.96
C GLU A 184 -13.99 -3.24 -6.25
N MET A 185 -13.07 -3.37 -5.30
CA MET A 185 -11.71 -2.80 -5.38
C MET A 185 -11.00 -3.14 -6.69
N LYS A 186 -11.11 -4.39 -7.18
CA LYS A 186 -10.42 -4.79 -8.42
C LYS A 186 -10.88 -3.97 -9.62
N ASN A 187 -12.18 -3.77 -9.76
CA ASN A 187 -12.76 -3.03 -10.87
C ASN A 187 -12.40 -1.55 -10.80
N ASN A 188 -12.55 -0.96 -9.61
CA ASN A 188 -12.23 0.44 -9.36
C ASN A 188 -10.74 0.72 -9.57
N LEU A 189 -9.85 -0.10 -9.01
CA LEU A 189 -8.42 0.07 -9.17
C LEU A 189 -7.96 -0.13 -10.62
N VAL A 190 -8.52 -1.10 -11.35
CA VAL A 190 -8.23 -1.29 -12.77
C VAL A 190 -8.64 -0.07 -13.59
N ALA A 191 -9.82 0.51 -13.33
CA ALA A 191 -10.27 1.72 -14.00
C ALA A 191 -9.32 2.89 -13.72
N LEU A 192 -8.97 3.09 -12.45
CA LEU A 192 -8.10 4.16 -12.00
C LEU A 192 -6.66 4.03 -12.56
N MET A 193 -6.09 2.82 -12.54
CA MET A 193 -4.75 2.58 -13.11
C MET A 193 -4.71 2.81 -14.63
N LYS A 194 -5.77 2.47 -15.35
CA LYS A 194 -5.89 2.80 -16.78
C LYS A 194 -5.97 4.31 -17.02
N GLN A 195 -6.71 5.03 -16.17
CA GLN A 195 -6.80 6.49 -16.23
C GLN A 195 -5.43 7.13 -15.99
N GLN A 196 -4.74 6.72 -14.90
CA GLN A 196 -3.40 7.20 -14.56
C GLN A 196 -2.37 6.91 -15.68
N SER A 197 -2.43 5.73 -16.26
CA SER A 197 -1.53 5.34 -17.36
C SER A 197 -1.73 6.19 -18.62
N ARG A 198 -2.98 6.56 -18.93
CA ARG A 198 -3.29 7.44 -20.08
C ARG A 198 -2.91 8.89 -19.81
N ALA A 199 -3.22 9.39 -18.62
CA ALA A 199 -2.95 10.77 -18.24
C ALA A 199 -1.44 11.04 -18.09
N ARG A 200 -0.66 10.02 -17.70
CA ARG A 200 0.77 10.13 -17.38
C ARG A 200 1.55 8.96 -18.00
N PRO A 201 1.80 8.97 -19.32
CA PRO A 201 2.38 7.83 -20.04
C PRO A 201 3.83 7.49 -19.64
N LEU A 202 4.56 8.42 -19.01
CA LEU A 202 5.92 8.19 -18.52
C LEU A 202 5.97 7.79 -17.03
N SER A 203 4.81 7.64 -16.38
CA SER A 203 4.72 7.29 -14.97
C SER A 203 5.05 5.82 -14.69
N ARG A 204 5.39 5.53 -13.43
CA ARG A 204 5.50 4.14 -12.94
C ARG A 204 4.20 3.35 -13.12
N ALA A 205 3.05 4.00 -12.94
CA ALA A 205 1.75 3.38 -13.19
C ALA A 205 1.61 2.93 -14.65
N ALA A 206 1.99 3.78 -15.62
CA ALA A 206 1.98 3.44 -17.05
C ALA A 206 2.95 2.30 -17.36
N PHE A 207 4.17 2.35 -16.81
CA PHE A 207 5.13 1.27 -16.93
C PHE A 207 4.60 -0.07 -16.42
N LEU A 208 4.03 -0.10 -15.20
CA LEU A 208 3.47 -1.31 -14.63
C LEU A 208 2.28 -1.84 -15.43
N CYS A 209 1.40 -0.94 -15.89
CA CYS A 209 0.25 -1.32 -16.73
C CYS A 209 0.70 -1.97 -18.04
N SER A 210 1.73 -1.44 -18.71
CA SER A 210 2.29 -2.04 -19.93
C SER A 210 3.00 -3.39 -19.69
N HIS A 211 3.36 -3.71 -18.43
CA HIS A 211 4.01 -4.96 -18.03
C HIS A 211 3.08 -5.93 -17.30
N GLY A 212 1.76 -5.80 -17.47
CA GLY A 212 0.79 -6.80 -17.03
C GLY A 212 0.19 -6.56 -15.63
N PHE A 213 0.39 -5.39 -15.02
CA PHE A 213 -0.15 -5.07 -13.70
C PHE A 213 -1.68 -5.20 -13.64
N ILE A 214 -2.40 -4.74 -14.67
CA ILE A 214 -3.85 -4.89 -14.78
C ILE A 214 -4.27 -6.37 -14.72
N SER A 215 -3.53 -7.25 -15.39
CA SER A 215 -3.79 -8.69 -15.32
C SER A 215 -3.53 -9.25 -13.92
N MET A 216 -2.48 -8.78 -13.23
CA MET A 216 -2.17 -9.20 -11.86
C MET A 216 -3.29 -8.80 -10.89
N ILE A 217 -3.83 -7.57 -10.98
CA ILE A 217 -4.96 -7.11 -10.17
C ILE A 217 -6.18 -8.01 -10.38
N ARG A 218 -6.57 -8.27 -11.64
CA ARG A 218 -7.75 -9.07 -11.98
C ARG A 218 -7.65 -10.51 -11.49
N HIS A 219 -6.47 -11.12 -11.57
CA HIS A 219 -6.22 -12.50 -11.17
C HIS A 219 -5.64 -12.63 -9.75
N SER A 220 -5.69 -11.56 -8.96
CA SER A 220 -5.36 -11.59 -7.53
C SER A 220 -6.20 -12.67 -6.83
N ALA A 221 -5.60 -13.35 -5.85
CA ALA A 221 -6.24 -14.45 -5.12
C ALA A 221 -7.41 -13.99 -4.24
N PHE A 222 -7.47 -12.70 -3.87
CA PHE A 222 -8.63 -12.16 -3.15
C PHE A 222 -9.86 -12.06 -4.06
N ALA A 223 -11.04 -12.23 -3.50
CA ALA A 223 -12.29 -11.86 -4.15
C ALA A 223 -12.37 -10.33 -4.39
N SER A 224 -13.29 -9.89 -5.24
CA SER A 224 -13.52 -8.47 -5.50
C SER A 224 -14.28 -7.82 -4.36
#